data_d3605c6ef19a5b42967c32ebb41fa6f4
#
_entry.id   d3605c6ef19a5b42967c32ebb41fa6f4
#
_cell.length_a   1.000
_cell.length_b   1.000
_cell.length_c   1.000
_cell.angle_alpha   90.00
_cell.angle_beta   90.00
_cell.angle_gamma   90.00
#
_symmetry.space_group_name_H-M   'P 1'
#
loop_
_entity.id
_entity.type
_entity.pdbx_description
1 polymer ?
#
loop_
_entity_poly.entity_id
_entity_poly.type
_entity_poly.pdbx_seq_one_letter_code
_entity_poly.pdbx_strand_id
1 'polypeptide(L)' 'MPSPEERAMLTDVQDQLIELYVAQDEARDGRDTTRVEQLQTEIDRLRQECLLLRHAG' A
#
# COMPACT_ATOMS: atom_id res chain seq x y z
N MET A 1 16.57 -13.24 -10.07
CA MET A 1 16.13 -11.88 -10.44
C MET A 1 14.64 -11.89 -10.73
N PRO A 2 13.88 -10.89 -10.22
CA PRO A 2 12.47 -10.81 -10.57
C PRO A 2 12.31 -10.47 -12.06
N SER A 3 11.23 -10.95 -12.66
CA SER A 3 10.92 -10.65 -14.05
C SER A 3 10.50 -9.17 -14.18
N PRO A 4 10.53 -8.59 -15.40
CA PRO A 4 10.02 -7.22 -15.59
C PRO A 4 8.56 -7.06 -15.17
N GLU A 5 7.75 -8.11 -15.33
CA GLU A 5 6.35 -8.10 -14.91
C GLU A 5 6.22 -8.00 -13.40
N GLU A 6 7.04 -8.75 -12.65
CA GLU A 6 7.05 -8.70 -11.20
C GLU A 6 7.50 -7.34 -10.69
N ARG A 7 8.48 -6.73 -11.35
CA ARG A 7 8.93 -5.37 -11.02
C ARG A 7 7.82 -4.35 -11.24
N ALA A 8 7.08 -4.47 -12.34
CA ALA A 8 5.97 -3.56 -12.62
C ALA A 8 4.89 -3.70 -11.56
N MET A 9 4.55 -4.92 -11.16
CA MET A 9 3.57 -5.18 -10.10
C MET A 9 4.03 -4.60 -8.77
N LEU A 10 5.29 -4.77 -8.42
CA LEU A 10 5.85 -4.24 -7.18
C LEU A 10 5.80 -2.71 -7.17
N THR A 11 6.13 -2.07 -8.29
CA THR A 11 6.07 -0.62 -8.43
C THR A 11 4.63 -0.12 -8.27
N ASP A 12 3.66 -0.80 -8.88
CA ASP A 12 2.24 -0.47 -8.74
C ASP A 12 1.79 -0.53 -7.28
N VAL A 13 2.17 -1.59 -6.57
CA VAL A 13 1.81 -1.75 -5.16
C VAL A 13 2.42 -0.63 -4.33
N GLN A 14 3.68 -0.28 -4.59
CA GLN A 14 4.35 0.81 -3.89
C GLN A 14 3.69 2.16 -4.14
N ASP A 15 3.30 2.43 -5.38
CA ASP A 15 2.59 3.67 -5.74
C ASP A 15 1.24 3.75 -5.02
N GLN A 16 0.51 2.64 -4.97
CA GLN A 16 -0.76 2.58 -4.25
C GLN A 16 -0.56 2.81 -2.76
N LEU A 17 0.50 2.28 -2.17
CA LEU A 17 0.82 2.51 -0.77
C LEU A 17 1.06 3.99 -0.48
N ILE A 18 1.80 4.68 -1.34
CA ILE A 18 2.06 6.11 -1.18
C ILE A 18 0.74 6.88 -1.21
N GLU A 19 -0.14 6.57 -2.16
CA GLU A 19 -1.45 7.22 -2.26
C GLU A 19 -2.30 6.98 -1.00
N LEU A 20 -2.26 5.75 -0.48
CA LEU A 20 -2.99 5.42 0.74
C LEU A 20 -2.45 6.16 1.95
N TYR A 21 -1.13 6.31 2.07
CA TYR A 21 -0.53 7.07 3.16
C TYR A 21 -0.93 8.54 3.09
N VAL A 22 -0.95 9.13 1.91
CA VAL A 22 -1.39 10.51 1.71
C VAL A 22 -2.86 10.67 2.11
N ALA A 23 -3.71 9.75 1.64
CA ALA A 23 -5.13 9.76 1.98
C ALA A 23 -5.35 9.59 3.48
N GLN A 24 -4.56 8.73 4.13
CA GLN A 24 -4.65 8.52 5.58
C GLN A 24 -4.26 9.79 6.34
N ASP A 25 -3.23 10.47 5.89
CA ASP A 25 -2.78 11.71 6.50
C ASP A 25 -3.86 12.79 6.41
N GLU A 26 -4.49 12.92 5.24
CA GLU A 26 -5.61 13.84 5.04
C GLU A 26 -6.80 13.47 5.92
N ALA A 27 -7.11 12.19 6.06
CA ALA A 27 -8.18 11.73 6.93
C ALA A 27 -7.91 12.05 8.40
N ARG A 28 -6.66 11.94 8.84
CA ARG A 28 -6.26 12.31 10.19
C ARG A 28 -6.44 13.81 10.43
N ASP A 29 -6.05 14.64 9.48
CA ASP A 29 -6.23 16.08 9.56
C ASP A 29 -7.72 16.45 9.68
N GLY A 30 -8.58 15.71 8.97
CA GLY A 30 -10.03 15.88 9.05
C GLY A 30 -10.66 15.19 10.25
N ARG A 31 -9.89 14.51 11.07
CA ARG A 31 -10.35 13.75 12.25
C ARG A 31 -11.38 12.67 11.89
N ASP A 32 -11.24 12.10 10.69
CA ASP A 32 -12.11 11.02 10.22
C ASP A 32 -11.49 9.67 10.63
N THR A 33 -11.75 9.24 11.87
CA THR A 33 -11.16 8.04 12.43
C THR A 33 -11.59 6.78 11.69
N THR A 34 -12.84 6.72 11.24
CA THR A 34 -13.34 5.57 10.49
C THR A 34 -12.56 5.38 9.19
N ARG A 35 -12.34 6.48 8.48
CA ARG A 35 -11.58 6.42 7.24
C ARG A 35 -10.12 6.07 7.48
N VAL A 36 -9.52 6.60 8.55
CA VAL A 36 -8.15 6.24 8.93
C VAL A 36 -8.03 4.73 9.15
N GLU A 37 -8.98 4.13 9.84
CA GLU A 37 -8.98 2.70 10.09
C GLU A 37 -9.15 1.89 8.81
N GLN A 38 -10.06 2.30 7.92
CA GLN A 38 -10.26 1.66 6.63
C GLN A 38 -9.01 1.72 5.77
N LEU A 39 -8.37 2.87 5.72
CA LEU A 39 -7.14 3.05 4.96
C LEU A 39 -6.00 2.22 5.57
N GLN A 40 -5.94 2.13 6.89
CA GLN A 40 -4.94 1.30 7.56
C GLN A 40 -5.08 -0.17 7.16
N THR A 41 -6.30 -0.68 7.08
CA THR A 41 -6.55 -2.05 6.64
C THR A 41 -6.04 -2.29 5.22
N GLU A 42 -6.29 -1.35 4.32
CA GLU A 42 -5.81 -1.44 2.94
C GLU A 42 -4.30 -1.35 2.85
N ILE A 43 -3.70 -0.46 3.64
CA ILE A 43 -2.24 -0.33 3.72
C ILE A 43 -1.62 -1.65 4.17
N ASP A 44 -2.16 -2.26 5.22
CA ASP A 44 -1.64 -3.52 5.75
C ASP A 44 -1.73 -4.63 4.70
N ARG A 45 -2.84 -4.69 3.96
CA ARG A 45 -3.03 -5.67 2.89
C ARG A 45 -1.98 -5.50 1.79
N LEU A 46 -1.77 -4.27 1.33
CA LEU A 46 -0.79 -4.00 0.28
C LEU A 46 0.64 -4.25 0.74
N ARG A 47 0.94 -3.94 1.99
CA ARG A 47 2.26 -4.24 2.55
C ARG A 47 2.52 -5.74 2.57
N GLN A 48 1.49 -6.52 2.91
CA GLN A 48 1.61 -7.97 2.90
C GLN A 48 1.82 -8.51 1.49
N GLU A 49 1.11 -7.99 0.50
CA GLU A 49 1.32 -8.34 -0.90
C GLU A 49 2.74 -8.00 -1.36
N CYS A 50 3.24 -6.85 -0.95
CA CYS A 50 4.60 -6.43 -1.26
C CYS A 50 5.63 -7.41 -0.70
N LEU A 51 5.43 -7.87 0.54
CA LEU A 51 6.30 -8.86 1.15
C LEU A 51 6.28 -10.18 0.39
N LEU A 52 5.09 -10.63 -0.02
CA LEU A 52 4.94 -11.86 -0.78
C LEU A 52 5.65 -11.76 -2.12
N LEU A 53 5.53 -10.65 -2.81
CA LEU A 53 6.21 -10.42 -4.10
C LEU A 53 7.73 -10.43 -3.94
N ARG A 54 8.23 -9.87 -2.85
CA ARG A 54 9.67 -9.88 -2.57
C ARG A 54 10.19 -11.29 -2.31
N HIS A 55 9.40 -12.11 -1.62
CA HIS A 55 9.81 -13.47 -1.29
C HIS A 55 9.65 -14.45 -2.45
N ALA A 56 8.78 -14.13 -3.41
CA ALA A 56 8.57 -14.96 -4.59
C ALA A 56 9.67 -14.82 -5.64
N GLY A 57 10.49 -13.80 -5.53
CA GLY A 57 11.57 -13.53 -6.47
C GLY A 57 12.95 -14.12 -6.05
#